data_1d70ca4ddf07bcd0761c39035bb5f60f
#
_entry.id   1d70ca4ddf07bcd0761c39035bb5f60f
#
_cell.length_a   1.000
_cell.length_b   1.000
_cell.length_c   1.000
_cell.angle_alpha   90.00
_cell.angle_beta   90.00
_cell.angle_gamma   90.00
#
_symmetry.space_group_name_H-M   'P 1'
#
loop_
_entity.id
_entity.type
_entity.pdbx_description
1 polymer ?
#
loop_
_entity_poly.entity_id
_entity_poly.type
_entity_poly.pdbx_seq_one_letter_code
_entity_poly.pdbx_strand_id
1 'polypeptide(L)'
;MDLEHIGNIPVSTSAIASLFTNIEAGNQKVRSLEAAHKIIRLKKGLYVVAPNVSRVALSTELIANLLYAPSYVSMQTALRYYGLIPEAVYTTQSMTLKHSRSFDTPVGRFEYKNMSREAFSIGITSINMQSYAFLMATPEKALCDLIANSPKVNLRYLKDVENYLEEDIRMEIEDFRNMDISIFERYAQVGKKSKSIETLIKYLKK
;
A
#
# COMPACT_ATOMS: atom_id res chain seq x y z
N MET A 1 30.13 -4.49 6.32
CA MET A 1 28.94 -4.49 5.43
C MET A 1 28.62 -3.03 5.16
N ASP A 2 28.66 -2.60 3.91
CA ASP A 2 28.46 -1.20 3.55
C ASP A 2 26.97 -0.87 3.42
N LEU A 3 26.60 0.38 3.65
CA LEU A 3 25.21 0.84 3.50
C LEU A 3 24.62 0.54 2.11
N GLU A 4 25.46 0.50 1.09
CA GLU A 4 25.06 0.20 -0.29
C GLU A 4 24.37 -1.17 -0.41
N HIS A 5 24.80 -2.17 0.37
CA HIS A 5 24.21 -3.52 0.34
C HIS A 5 22.82 -3.63 0.98
N ILE A 6 22.39 -2.62 1.74
CA ILE A 6 21.03 -2.58 2.31
C ILE A 6 19.99 -2.30 1.19
N GLY A 7 20.42 -1.65 0.14
CA GLY A 7 19.53 -1.27 -0.97
C GLY A 7 18.44 -0.30 -0.53
N ASN A 8 17.21 -0.55 -0.97
CA ASN A 8 16.02 0.27 -0.65
C ASN A 8 15.14 -0.30 0.47
N ILE A 9 15.63 -1.32 1.20
CA ILE A 9 14.86 -1.95 2.27
C ILE A 9 14.87 -1.05 3.52
N PRO A 10 13.70 -0.68 4.08
CA PRO A 10 13.64 0.01 5.37
C PRO A 10 14.25 -0.81 6.51
N VAL A 11 15.12 -0.20 7.28
CA VAL A 11 15.90 -0.85 8.35
C VAL A 11 15.78 -0.10 9.68
N SER A 12 15.88 -0.83 10.77
CA SER A 12 15.84 -0.25 12.13
C SER A 12 17.15 0.46 12.49
N THR A 13 17.07 1.37 13.49
CA THR A 13 18.28 1.98 14.08
C THR A 13 19.30 0.93 14.52
N SER A 14 18.82 -0.17 15.16
CA SER A 14 19.69 -1.24 15.64
C SER A 14 20.38 -1.98 14.49
N ALA A 15 19.65 -2.22 13.39
CA ALA A 15 20.24 -2.87 12.21
C ALA A 15 21.35 -2.01 11.58
N ILE A 16 21.17 -0.69 11.50
CA ILE A 16 22.24 0.21 11.02
C ILE A 16 23.39 0.24 12.03
N ALA A 17 23.10 0.38 13.33
CA ALA A 17 24.11 0.44 14.36
C ALA A 17 24.99 -0.82 14.44
N SER A 18 24.42 -2.00 14.17
CA SER A 18 25.16 -3.28 14.17
C SER A 18 26.20 -3.40 13.05
N LEU A 19 26.16 -2.52 12.05
CA LEU A 19 27.22 -2.43 11.03
C LEU A 19 28.51 -1.84 11.57
N PHE A 20 28.50 -1.25 12.78
CA PHE A 20 29.63 -0.59 13.42
C PHE A 20 30.01 -1.34 14.71
N THR A 21 31.30 -1.44 14.99
CA THR A 21 31.88 -2.32 16.01
C THR A 21 31.55 -1.98 17.47
N ASN A 22 30.97 -0.79 17.76
CA ASN A 22 30.58 -0.37 19.09
C ASN A 22 29.17 0.21 19.06
N ILE A 23 28.27 -0.27 19.97
CA ILE A 23 26.83 0.12 19.97
C ILE A 23 26.65 1.62 20.28
N GLU A 24 27.43 2.20 21.20
CA GLU A 24 27.36 3.65 21.50
C GLU A 24 27.84 4.48 20.31
N ALA A 25 28.95 4.09 19.72
CA ALA A 25 29.45 4.67 18.48
C ALA A 25 28.48 4.44 17.31
N GLY A 26 27.77 3.30 17.30
CA GLY A 26 26.73 2.96 16.32
C GLY A 26 25.58 3.96 16.31
N ASN A 27 25.04 4.32 17.47
CA ASN A 27 23.94 5.30 17.57
C ASN A 27 24.38 6.73 17.18
N GLN A 28 25.60 7.14 17.55
CA GLN A 28 26.17 8.40 17.08
C GLN A 28 26.37 8.38 15.56
N LYS A 29 26.81 7.24 15.01
CA LYS A 29 26.98 7.07 13.58
C LYS A 29 25.67 7.17 12.82
N VAL A 30 24.57 6.58 13.30
CA VAL A 30 23.23 6.72 12.70
C VAL A 30 22.84 8.20 12.62
N ARG A 31 23.02 8.99 13.70
CA ARG A 31 22.76 10.44 13.68
C ARG A 31 23.63 11.18 12.66
N SER A 32 24.91 10.84 12.59
CA SER A 32 25.85 11.41 11.61
C SER A 32 25.45 11.08 10.16
N LEU A 33 25.03 9.84 9.90
CA LEU A 33 24.54 9.42 8.58
C LEU A 33 23.25 10.13 8.17
N GLU A 34 22.34 10.34 9.11
CA GLU A 34 21.12 11.11 8.89
C GLU A 34 21.44 12.58 8.58
N ALA A 35 22.30 13.21 9.40
CA ALA A 35 22.74 14.59 9.18
C ALA A 35 23.49 14.77 7.85
N ALA A 36 24.21 13.75 7.40
CA ALA A 36 24.90 13.72 6.11
C ALA A 36 23.98 13.31 4.94
N HIS A 37 22.66 13.16 5.15
CA HIS A 37 21.67 12.72 4.17
C HIS A 37 22.00 11.39 3.49
N LYS A 38 22.76 10.50 4.16
CA LYS A 38 23.05 9.15 3.65
C LYS A 38 21.96 8.16 3.97
N ILE A 39 21.19 8.42 5.00
CA ILE A 39 19.95 7.70 5.36
C ILE A 39 18.82 8.70 5.55
N ILE A 40 17.60 8.28 5.25
CA ILE A 40 16.37 9.08 5.35
C ILE A 40 15.51 8.47 6.45
N ARG A 41 15.11 9.28 7.43
CA ARG A 41 14.21 8.84 8.50
C ARG A 41 12.79 8.74 7.99
N LEU A 42 12.18 7.56 8.11
CA LEU A 42 10.77 7.33 7.81
C LEU A 42 9.88 7.58 9.02
N LYS A 43 10.34 7.12 10.19
CA LYS A 43 9.78 7.39 11.53
C LYS A 43 10.86 7.18 12.58
N LYS A 44 10.54 7.43 13.86
CA LYS A 44 11.44 7.12 14.98
C LYS A 44 11.86 5.65 14.92
N GLY A 45 13.15 5.41 14.77
CA GLY A 45 13.73 4.07 14.77
C GLY A 45 13.68 3.30 13.43
N LEU A 46 13.19 3.91 12.34
CA LEU A 46 13.13 3.30 11.01
C LEU A 46 13.67 4.25 9.95
N TYR A 47 14.58 3.76 9.13
CA TYR A 47 15.28 4.51 8.10
C TYR A 47 15.33 3.74 6.79
N VAL A 48 15.58 4.44 5.71
CA VAL A 48 15.95 3.87 4.41
C VAL A 48 17.26 4.52 3.94
N VAL A 49 18.09 3.76 3.25
CA VAL A 49 19.33 4.30 2.65
C VAL A 49 18.96 5.21 1.50
N ALA A 50 19.60 6.38 1.43
CA ALA A 50 19.33 7.35 0.37
C ALA A 50 19.72 6.78 -1.00
N PRO A 51 18.96 7.05 -2.08
CA PRO A 51 19.22 6.49 -3.43
C PRO A 51 20.60 6.82 -3.99
N ASN A 52 21.16 7.98 -3.64
CA ASN A 52 22.51 8.37 -4.04
C ASN A 52 23.61 7.53 -3.37
N VAL A 53 23.31 6.81 -2.28
CA VAL A 53 24.21 5.89 -1.58
C VAL A 53 23.93 4.45 -2.01
N SER A 54 22.68 4.01 -1.95
CA SER A 54 22.32 2.63 -2.30
C SER A 54 22.33 2.34 -3.82
N ARG A 55 22.28 3.39 -4.64
CA ARG A 55 22.11 3.31 -6.12
C ARG A 55 20.83 2.58 -6.55
N VAL A 56 19.89 2.42 -5.63
CA VAL A 56 18.60 1.75 -5.86
C VAL A 56 17.48 2.76 -5.63
N ALA A 57 16.52 2.82 -6.55
CA ALA A 57 15.34 3.65 -6.40
C ALA A 57 14.50 3.19 -5.20
N LEU A 58 13.91 4.14 -4.48
CA LEU A 58 12.99 3.81 -3.39
C LEU A 58 11.68 3.26 -3.94
N SER A 59 11.13 2.23 -3.27
CA SER A 59 9.78 1.77 -3.50
C SER A 59 8.88 2.25 -2.37
N THR A 60 7.89 3.07 -2.71
CA THR A 60 6.90 3.54 -1.75
C THR A 60 6.02 2.40 -1.25
N GLU A 61 5.78 1.38 -2.07
CA GLU A 61 5.00 0.18 -1.74
C GLU A 61 5.71 -0.68 -0.68
N LEU A 62 7.02 -0.94 -0.89
CA LEU A 62 7.84 -1.64 0.09
C LEU A 62 7.93 -0.86 1.41
N ILE A 63 8.17 0.46 1.31
CA ILE A 63 8.21 1.34 2.49
C ILE A 63 6.87 1.28 3.23
N ALA A 64 5.74 1.36 2.53
CA ALA A 64 4.41 1.30 3.14
C ALA A 64 4.21 0.01 3.94
N ASN A 65 4.60 -1.14 3.39
CA ASN A 65 4.48 -2.43 4.09
C ASN A 65 5.29 -2.48 5.39
N LEU A 66 6.49 -1.91 5.41
CA LEU A 66 7.40 -1.97 6.57
C LEU A 66 7.21 -0.82 7.56
N LEU A 67 6.70 0.32 7.09
CA LEU A 67 6.47 1.50 7.93
C LEU A 67 5.39 1.24 8.99
N TYR A 68 4.32 0.49 8.66
CA TYR A 68 3.24 0.21 9.60
C TYR A 68 2.65 -1.20 9.42
N ALA A 69 3.48 -2.22 9.56
CA ALA A 69 3.08 -3.63 9.45
C ALA A 69 2.18 -4.09 10.64
N PRO A 70 1.26 -5.07 10.43
CA PRO A 70 0.95 -5.69 9.15
C PRO A 70 0.07 -4.77 8.30
N SER A 71 0.41 -4.64 7.02
CA SER A 71 -0.34 -3.85 6.05
C SER A 71 -0.05 -4.34 4.62
N TYR A 72 -0.92 -3.99 3.70
CA TYR A 72 -0.73 -4.15 2.26
C TYR A 72 -1.18 -2.89 1.52
N VAL A 73 -0.55 -2.59 0.39
CA VAL A 73 -0.92 -1.45 -0.47
C VAL A 73 -2.25 -1.74 -1.15
N SER A 74 -3.16 -0.76 -1.22
CA SER A 74 -4.53 -0.96 -1.70
C SER A 74 -5.14 0.32 -2.28
N MET A 75 -6.45 0.29 -2.51
CA MET A 75 -7.26 1.40 -2.98
C MET A 75 -6.70 2.01 -4.27
N GLN A 76 -6.71 3.33 -4.41
CA GLN A 76 -6.25 4.00 -5.63
C GLN A 76 -4.78 3.73 -5.94
N THR A 77 -3.92 3.56 -4.91
CA THR A 77 -2.50 3.22 -5.14
C THR A 77 -2.35 1.88 -5.86
N ALA A 78 -3.08 0.85 -5.44
CA ALA A 78 -3.04 -0.45 -6.11
C ALA A 78 -3.71 -0.41 -7.50
N LEU A 79 -4.87 0.24 -7.63
CA LEU A 79 -5.54 0.40 -8.93
C LEU A 79 -4.65 1.12 -9.94
N ARG A 80 -3.95 2.17 -9.51
CA ARG A 80 -2.98 2.89 -10.34
C ARG A 80 -1.78 2.01 -10.71
N TYR A 81 -1.27 1.22 -9.78
CA TYR A 81 -0.16 0.30 -10.03
C TYR A 81 -0.49 -0.70 -11.15
N TYR A 82 -1.73 -1.20 -11.18
CA TYR A 82 -2.23 -2.09 -12.24
C TYR A 82 -2.62 -1.35 -13.53
N GLY A 83 -2.54 -0.02 -13.57
CA GLY A 83 -2.91 0.79 -14.74
C GLY A 83 -4.41 0.93 -14.96
N LEU A 84 -5.24 0.59 -13.96
CA LEU A 84 -6.71 0.58 -14.06
C LEU A 84 -7.37 1.95 -13.86
N ILE A 85 -6.64 2.92 -13.33
CA ILE A 85 -7.11 4.31 -13.19
C ILE A 85 -6.02 5.28 -13.64
N PRO A 86 -6.38 6.39 -14.32
CA PRO A 86 -5.41 7.35 -14.86
C PRO A 86 -4.85 8.32 -13.82
N GLU A 87 -5.55 8.52 -12.68
CA GLU A 87 -5.22 9.55 -11.69
C GLU A 87 -3.83 9.36 -11.08
N ALA A 88 -3.10 10.47 -10.93
CA ALA A 88 -1.87 10.48 -10.15
C ALA A 88 -2.19 10.32 -8.65
N VAL A 89 -1.63 9.31 -8.02
CA VAL A 89 -1.82 9.04 -6.58
C VAL A 89 -0.58 9.49 -5.81
N TYR A 90 -0.68 10.63 -5.12
CA TYR A 90 0.42 11.23 -4.36
C TYR A 90 0.60 10.65 -2.96
N THR A 91 -0.42 9.98 -2.45
CA THR A 91 -0.40 9.35 -1.13
C THR A 91 -0.43 7.84 -1.30
N THR A 92 0.55 7.13 -0.75
CA THR A 92 0.53 5.67 -0.75
C THR A 92 -0.51 5.18 0.25
N GLN A 93 -1.57 4.56 -0.25
CA GLN A 93 -2.71 4.08 0.52
C GLN A 93 -2.56 2.59 0.83
N SER A 94 -2.81 2.21 2.08
CA SER A 94 -2.69 0.84 2.56
C SER A 94 -3.81 0.47 3.51
N MET A 95 -4.11 -0.82 3.58
CA MET A 95 -4.98 -1.39 4.61
C MET A 95 -4.15 -2.03 5.71
N THR A 96 -4.65 -1.98 6.95
CA THR A 96 -3.96 -2.52 8.12
C THR A 96 -4.94 -3.11 9.14
N LEU A 97 -4.45 -4.07 9.95
CA LEU A 97 -5.16 -4.57 11.14
C LEU A 97 -5.08 -3.62 12.35
N LYS A 98 -4.18 -2.64 12.29
CA LYS A 98 -3.99 -1.64 13.34
C LYS A 98 -4.94 -0.45 13.18
N HIS A 99 -4.96 0.46 14.14
CA HIS A 99 -5.72 1.71 14.02
C HIS A 99 -5.31 2.51 12.77
N SER A 100 -6.26 3.17 12.14
CA SER A 100 -5.99 4.07 11.01
C SER A 100 -4.98 5.14 11.40
N ARG A 101 -4.01 5.40 10.53
CA ARG A 101 -2.93 6.34 10.79
C ARG A 101 -2.34 6.88 9.48
N SER A 102 -1.80 8.10 9.55
CA SER A 102 -1.01 8.68 8.46
C SER A 102 0.41 8.99 8.91
N PHE A 103 1.33 8.94 7.98
CA PHE A 103 2.73 9.33 8.17
C PHE A 103 3.13 10.27 7.02
N ASP A 104 3.63 11.44 7.39
CA ASP A 104 4.30 12.36 6.49
C ASP A 104 5.80 12.16 6.64
N THR A 105 6.47 11.78 5.56
CA THR A 105 7.90 11.45 5.55
C THR A 105 8.60 12.22 4.44
N PRO A 106 9.94 12.36 4.47
CA PRO A 106 10.68 12.99 3.38
C PRO A 106 10.55 12.27 2.02
N VAL A 107 10.08 11.01 2.01
CA VAL A 107 9.92 10.20 0.79
C VAL A 107 8.48 10.15 0.29
N GLY A 108 7.54 10.76 1.00
CA GLY A 108 6.12 10.82 0.63
C GLY A 108 5.17 10.63 1.80
N ARG A 109 3.89 10.77 1.52
CA ARG A 109 2.81 10.56 2.48
C ARG A 109 2.26 9.15 2.37
N PHE A 110 2.04 8.52 3.54
CA PHE A 110 1.51 7.17 3.68
C PHE A 110 0.24 7.20 4.53
N GLU A 111 -0.82 6.60 4.04
CA GLU A 111 -2.11 6.54 4.73
C GLU A 111 -2.54 5.08 4.92
N TYR A 112 -2.93 4.74 6.16
CA TYR A 112 -3.36 3.41 6.56
C TYR A 112 -4.79 3.47 7.05
N LYS A 113 -5.66 2.63 6.48
CA LYS A 113 -7.06 2.45 6.92
C LYS A 113 -7.19 1.11 7.63
N ASN A 114 -7.89 1.12 8.76
CA ASN A 114 -8.19 -0.09 9.52
C ASN A 114 -9.22 -0.96 8.81
N MET A 115 -9.02 -2.28 8.90
CA MET A 115 -10.05 -3.24 8.48
C MET A 115 -10.13 -4.44 9.43
N SER A 116 -11.21 -5.23 9.31
CA SER A 116 -11.40 -6.46 10.07
C SER A 116 -10.41 -7.55 9.63
N ARG A 117 -10.12 -8.48 10.53
CA ARG A 117 -9.20 -9.60 10.25
C ARG A 117 -9.74 -10.51 9.15
N GLU A 118 -11.06 -10.73 9.14
CA GLU A 118 -11.73 -11.60 8.17
C GLU A 118 -11.59 -11.06 6.74
N ALA A 119 -11.75 -9.76 6.57
CA ALA A 119 -11.61 -9.11 5.27
C ALA A 119 -10.15 -8.88 4.86
N PHE A 120 -9.21 -8.86 5.82
CA PHE A 120 -7.80 -8.53 5.56
C PHE A 120 -7.11 -9.52 4.62
N SER A 121 -7.36 -10.83 4.80
CA SER A 121 -6.67 -11.89 4.04
C SER A 121 -7.21 -12.15 2.63
N ILE A 122 -8.33 -11.53 2.26
CA ILE A 122 -8.97 -11.75 0.96
C ILE A 122 -8.24 -10.93 -0.10
N GLY A 123 -7.87 -11.53 -1.24
CA GLY A 123 -7.34 -10.84 -2.41
C GLY A 123 -6.04 -10.07 -2.15
N ILE A 124 -5.14 -10.59 -1.33
CA ILE A 124 -3.77 -10.07 -1.18
C ILE A 124 -2.82 -10.91 -2.03
N THR A 125 -1.92 -10.25 -2.73
CA THR A 125 -0.85 -10.88 -3.48
C THR A 125 0.52 -10.32 -3.11
N SER A 126 1.57 -11.11 -3.34
CA SER A 126 2.95 -10.67 -3.24
C SER A 126 3.45 -10.23 -4.60
N ILE A 127 3.83 -8.98 -4.73
CA ILE A 127 4.50 -8.47 -5.92
C ILE A 127 6.00 -8.68 -5.74
N ASN A 128 6.57 -9.56 -6.57
CA ASN A 128 7.98 -9.91 -6.52
C ASN A 128 8.78 -9.02 -7.47
N MET A 129 9.76 -8.32 -6.92
CA MET A 129 10.77 -7.55 -7.63
C MET A 129 12.09 -8.35 -7.62
N GLN A 130 13.11 -7.90 -8.35
CA GLN A 130 14.39 -8.64 -8.43
C GLN A 130 15.06 -8.87 -7.06
N SER A 131 14.97 -7.90 -6.12
CA SER A 131 15.68 -7.93 -4.84
C SER A 131 14.79 -7.84 -3.61
N TYR A 132 13.48 -7.64 -3.78
CA TYR A 132 12.52 -7.52 -2.68
C TYR A 132 11.11 -7.90 -3.14
N ALA A 133 10.20 -8.05 -2.19
CA ALA A 133 8.78 -8.23 -2.44
C ALA A 133 7.96 -7.34 -1.51
N PHE A 134 6.74 -6.99 -1.92
CA PHE A 134 5.78 -6.27 -1.09
C PHE A 134 4.37 -6.83 -1.29
N LEU A 135 3.53 -6.64 -0.28
CA LEU A 135 2.13 -7.08 -0.31
C LEU A 135 1.25 -5.99 -0.90
N MET A 136 0.38 -6.38 -1.81
CA MET A 136 -0.58 -5.50 -2.48
C MET A 136 -1.93 -6.20 -2.62
N ALA A 137 -3.01 -5.44 -2.60
CA ALA A 137 -4.33 -5.93 -2.98
C ALA A 137 -4.36 -6.30 -4.47
N THR A 138 -5.10 -7.37 -4.82
CA THR A 138 -5.48 -7.59 -6.22
C THR A 138 -6.40 -6.46 -6.70
N PRO A 139 -6.61 -6.28 -8.01
CA PRO A 139 -7.52 -5.26 -8.54
C PRO A 139 -8.90 -5.25 -7.87
N GLU A 140 -9.50 -6.42 -7.75
CA GLU A 140 -10.83 -6.63 -7.15
C GLU A 140 -10.85 -6.18 -5.68
N LYS A 141 -9.82 -6.62 -4.95
CA LYS A 141 -9.68 -6.27 -3.53
C LYS A 141 -9.42 -4.77 -3.35
N ALA A 142 -8.60 -4.16 -4.19
CA ALA A 142 -8.33 -2.72 -4.17
C ALA A 142 -9.60 -1.90 -4.40
N LEU A 143 -10.45 -2.34 -5.34
CA LEU A 143 -11.74 -1.72 -5.60
C LEU A 143 -12.71 -1.88 -4.42
N CYS A 144 -12.79 -3.07 -3.82
CA CYS A 144 -13.57 -3.30 -2.60
C CYS A 144 -13.13 -2.38 -1.45
N ASP A 145 -11.83 -2.28 -1.21
CA ASP A 145 -11.27 -1.45 -0.15
C ASP A 145 -11.50 0.04 -0.41
N LEU A 146 -11.44 0.48 -1.66
CA LEU A 146 -11.74 1.86 -2.06
C LEU A 146 -13.21 2.19 -1.76
N ILE A 147 -14.15 1.36 -2.19
CA ILE A 147 -15.59 1.55 -1.93
C ILE A 147 -15.87 1.55 -0.42
N ALA A 148 -15.29 0.59 0.31
CA ALA A 148 -15.48 0.45 1.76
C ALA A 148 -15.03 1.68 2.54
N ASN A 149 -13.98 2.38 2.07
CA ASN A 149 -13.39 3.55 2.71
C ASN A 149 -13.81 4.89 2.09
N SER A 150 -14.71 4.90 1.11
CA SER A 150 -15.25 6.11 0.48
C SER A 150 -16.64 6.44 1.05
N PRO A 151 -16.79 7.37 2.00
CA PRO A 151 -18.05 7.57 2.74
C PRO A 151 -19.25 7.87 1.82
N LYS A 152 -19.02 8.60 0.74
CA LYS A 152 -20.07 9.05 -0.19
C LYS A 152 -20.51 7.98 -1.19
N VAL A 153 -19.71 6.93 -1.41
CA VAL A 153 -20.03 5.86 -2.38
C VAL A 153 -21.07 4.93 -1.78
N ASN A 154 -22.19 4.74 -2.48
CA ASN A 154 -23.27 3.83 -2.11
C ASN A 154 -23.95 3.33 -3.37
N LEU A 155 -23.48 2.20 -3.88
CA LEU A 155 -23.97 1.61 -5.14
C LEU A 155 -25.21 0.76 -4.88
N ARG A 156 -26.37 1.24 -5.30
CA ARG A 156 -27.67 0.56 -5.11
C ARG A 156 -28.20 -0.08 -6.37
N TYR A 157 -27.91 0.54 -7.51
CA TYR A 157 -28.41 0.15 -8.84
C TYR A 157 -27.24 -0.11 -9.78
N LEU A 158 -27.47 -0.87 -10.85
CA LEU A 158 -26.44 -1.16 -11.85
C LEU A 158 -25.89 0.10 -12.52
N LYS A 159 -26.74 1.12 -12.70
CA LYS A 159 -26.31 2.42 -13.24
C LYS A 159 -25.34 3.16 -12.29
N ASP A 160 -25.49 2.99 -10.97
CA ASP A 160 -24.55 3.58 -10.02
C ASP A 160 -23.16 2.98 -10.17
N VAL A 161 -23.07 1.69 -10.55
CA VAL A 161 -21.80 1.02 -10.84
C VAL A 161 -21.13 1.63 -12.06
N GLU A 162 -21.85 1.80 -13.17
CA GLU A 162 -21.34 2.43 -14.39
C GLU A 162 -20.81 3.83 -14.09
N ASN A 163 -21.64 4.69 -13.48
CA ASN A 163 -21.25 6.06 -13.13
C ASN A 163 -20.03 6.08 -12.22
N TYR A 164 -19.97 5.21 -11.22
CA TYR A 164 -18.84 5.15 -10.31
C TYR A 164 -17.53 4.75 -10.99
N LEU A 165 -17.59 3.71 -11.85
CA LEU A 165 -16.40 3.24 -12.55
C LEU A 165 -15.91 4.26 -13.57
N GLU A 166 -16.80 4.78 -14.43
CA GLU A 166 -16.43 5.66 -15.54
C GLU A 166 -16.20 7.10 -15.10
N GLU A 167 -17.10 7.67 -14.27
CA GLU A 167 -17.08 9.10 -13.93
C GLU A 167 -16.25 9.39 -12.66
N ASP A 168 -16.40 8.56 -11.60
CA ASP A 168 -15.76 8.84 -10.31
C ASP A 168 -14.30 8.39 -10.26
N ILE A 169 -14.00 7.18 -10.78
CA ILE A 169 -12.64 6.60 -10.73
C ILE A 169 -11.99 6.42 -12.09
N ARG A 170 -12.71 6.66 -13.18
CA ARG A 170 -12.24 6.59 -14.58
C ARG A 170 -11.59 5.25 -14.91
N MET A 171 -12.23 4.18 -14.47
CA MET A 171 -11.88 2.80 -14.81
C MET A 171 -12.69 2.36 -16.01
N GLU A 172 -12.04 1.78 -17.00
CA GLU A 172 -12.72 1.19 -18.15
C GLU A 172 -13.60 0.02 -17.72
N ILE A 173 -14.85 -0.01 -18.22
CA ILE A 173 -15.82 -1.09 -17.90
C ILE A 173 -15.28 -2.46 -18.30
N GLU A 174 -14.52 -2.53 -19.40
CA GLU A 174 -13.93 -3.76 -19.90
C GLU A 174 -12.91 -4.34 -18.92
N ASP A 175 -12.08 -3.49 -18.30
CA ASP A 175 -11.13 -3.91 -17.26
C ASP A 175 -11.87 -4.46 -16.04
N PHE A 176 -12.97 -3.81 -15.64
CA PHE A 176 -13.81 -4.30 -14.56
C PHE A 176 -14.46 -5.64 -14.89
N ARG A 177 -14.94 -5.85 -16.11
CA ARG A 177 -15.56 -7.12 -16.54
C ARG A 177 -14.60 -8.31 -16.52
N ASN A 178 -13.31 -8.07 -16.67
CA ASN A 178 -12.27 -9.09 -16.62
C ASN A 178 -11.82 -9.46 -15.19
N MET A 179 -12.39 -8.85 -14.16
CA MET A 179 -12.04 -9.11 -12.76
C MET A 179 -12.60 -10.44 -12.24
N ASP A 180 -11.90 -11.04 -11.27
CA ASP A 180 -12.32 -12.29 -10.62
C ASP A 180 -13.49 -12.03 -9.64
N ILE A 181 -14.68 -12.45 -10.06
CA ILE A 181 -15.92 -12.31 -9.28
C ILE A 181 -15.84 -12.99 -7.91
N SER A 182 -15.05 -14.07 -7.76
CA SER A 182 -14.94 -14.83 -6.52
C SER A 182 -14.37 -14.01 -5.37
N ILE A 183 -13.51 -13.03 -5.67
CA ILE A 183 -12.93 -12.13 -4.66
C ILE A 183 -14.01 -11.18 -4.15
N PHE A 184 -14.85 -10.63 -5.03
CA PHE A 184 -15.99 -9.79 -4.62
C PHE A 184 -17.00 -10.59 -3.78
N GLU A 185 -17.32 -11.84 -4.18
CA GLU A 185 -18.24 -12.70 -3.44
C GLU A 185 -17.74 -13.00 -2.02
N ARG A 186 -16.46 -13.33 -1.87
CA ARG A 186 -15.83 -13.54 -0.56
C ARG A 186 -15.81 -12.26 0.27
N TYR A 187 -15.49 -11.12 -0.33
CA TYR A 187 -15.44 -9.84 0.37
C TYR A 187 -16.83 -9.40 0.83
N ALA A 188 -17.88 -9.59 0.02
CA ALA A 188 -19.25 -9.22 0.36
C ALA A 188 -19.76 -9.88 1.65
N GLN A 189 -19.23 -11.07 2.01
CA GLN A 189 -19.64 -11.79 3.23
C GLN A 189 -19.13 -11.17 4.53
N VAL A 190 -17.96 -10.50 4.50
CA VAL A 190 -17.24 -10.07 5.72
C VAL A 190 -16.79 -8.60 5.68
N GLY A 191 -16.81 -7.97 4.51
CA GLY A 191 -16.35 -6.61 4.31
C GLY A 191 -17.42 -5.55 4.61
N LYS A 192 -16.98 -4.31 4.71
CA LYS A 192 -17.88 -3.15 4.82
C LYS A 192 -18.57 -2.91 3.48
N LYS A 193 -19.78 -2.30 3.54
CA LYS A 193 -20.59 -1.96 2.36
C LYS A 193 -20.92 -3.15 1.45
N SER A 194 -21.17 -4.31 2.04
CA SER A 194 -21.51 -5.56 1.33
C SER A 194 -22.59 -5.35 0.25
N LYS A 195 -23.63 -4.56 0.52
CA LYS A 195 -24.69 -4.25 -0.46
C LYS A 195 -24.14 -3.56 -1.73
N SER A 196 -23.19 -2.66 -1.61
CA SER A 196 -22.53 -2.03 -2.77
C SER A 196 -21.67 -3.04 -3.54
N ILE A 197 -20.99 -3.94 -2.83
CA ILE A 197 -20.20 -5.01 -3.46
C ILE A 197 -21.12 -6.03 -4.15
N GLU A 198 -22.26 -6.39 -3.55
CA GLU A 198 -23.28 -7.22 -4.18
C GLU A 198 -23.83 -6.60 -5.48
N THR A 199 -23.90 -5.26 -5.56
CA THR A 199 -24.32 -4.58 -6.80
C THR A 199 -23.25 -4.69 -7.89
N LEU A 200 -21.94 -4.62 -7.53
CA LEU A 200 -20.85 -4.93 -8.46
C LEU A 200 -20.94 -6.38 -8.98
N ILE A 201 -21.20 -7.34 -8.08
CA ILE A 201 -21.38 -8.76 -8.46
C ILE A 201 -22.54 -8.93 -9.43
N LYS A 202 -23.67 -8.27 -9.17
CA LYS A 202 -24.82 -8.31 -10.10
C LYS A 202 -24.49 -7.72 -11.47
N TYR A 203 -23.65 -6.69 -11.49
CA TYR A 203 -23.20 -6.08 -12.74
C TYR A 203 -22.31 -7.03 -13.56
N LEU A 204 -21.35 -7.72 -12.89
CA LEU A 204 -20.48 -8.70 -13.52
C LEU A 204 -21.20 -9.95 -14.05
N LYS A 205 -22.38 -10.29 -13.48
CA LYS A 205 -23.20 -11.44 -13.90
C LYS A 205 -24.17 -11.11 -15.04
N LYS A 206 -24.23 -9.85 -15.48
CA LYS A 206 -25.11 -9.41 -16.58
C LYS A 206 -24.41 -9.55 -17.93
#